data_98dca48d5ff5181ceab705026ed40c16
#
_entry.id   98dca48d5ff5181ceab705026ed40c16
#
_cell.length_a   1.000
_cell.length_b   1.000
_cell.length_c   1.000
_cell.angle_alpha   90.00
_cell.angle_beta   90.00
_cell.angle_gamma   90.00
#
_symmetry.space_group_name_H-M   'P 1'
#
loop_
_entity.id
_entity.type
_entity.pdbx_description
1 polymer ?
#
loop_
_entity_poly.entity_id
_entity_poly.type
_entity_poly.pdbx_seq_one_letter_code
_entity_poly.pdbx_strand_id
1 'polypeptide(L)'
;MAYIEFRNVCKIYGSGEQEIRALDNITFDVEKGELCVIVGPSGAGKTTLLNILGGMDTATSGTVMLAGREISKLGDRELTDYRRTDVGFVFQFYNLVQNLTALENVELASEICKDSLDAAETLCRVGLEKRMQNFPAQLSGGEQQRVSIARALAKNPKIILCDEPTGALDYNTGKSVLKLLQDTC
;
A
#
# COMPACT_ATOMS: atom_id res chain seq x y z
N MET A 1 -4.72 -21.36 -7.02
CA MET A 1 -5.48 -20.68 -5.95
C MET A 1 -5.12 -19.21 -6.03
N ALA A 2 -6.11 -18.34 -6.15
CA ALA A 2 -5.86 -16.92 -6.19
C ALA A 2 -5.12 -16.46 -4.93
N TYR A 3 -4.25 -15.46 -5.09
CA TYR A 3 -3.46 -14.92 -3.98
C TYR A 3 -4.24 -13.92 -3.15
N ILE A 4 -5.10 -13.13 -3.82
CA ILE A 4 -6.09 -12.24 -3.21
C ILE A 4 -7.46 -12.68 -3.70
N GLU A 5 -8.43 -12.76 -2.78
CA GLU A 5 -9.81 -13.08 -3.12
C GLU A 5 -10.77 -12.14 -2.39
N PHE A 6 -11.66 -11.54 -3.16
CA PHE A 6 -12.84 -10.84 -2.66
C PHE A 6 -14.08 -11.65 -3.04
N ARG A 7 -14.95 -11.92 -2.08
CA ARG A 7 -16.21 -12.69 -2.30
C ARG A 7 -17.37 -11.95 -1.68
N ASN A 8 -18.23 -11.39 -2.51
CA ASN A 8 -19.47 -10.69 -2.14
C ASN A 8 -19.23 -9.62 -1.07
N VAL A 9 -18.13 -8.87 -1.19
CA VAL A 9 -17.72 -7.88 -0.19
C VAL A 9 -18.57 -6.63 -0.30
N CYS A 10 -19.19 -6.24 0.81
CA CYS A 10 -19.92 -4.98 0.95
C CYS A 10 -19.28 -4.12 2.03
N LYS A 11 -19.31 -2.80 1.83
CA LYS A 11 -18.98 -1.82 2.85
C LYS A 11 -20.01 -0.72 2.87
N ILE A 12 -20.60 -0.54 4.05
CA ILE A 12 -21.64 0.44 4.31
C ILE A 12 -21.16 1.34 5.45
N TYR A 13 -21.20 2.65 5.24
CA TYR A 13 -20.92 3.66 6.26
C TYR A 13 -22.23 4.34 6.68
N GLY A 14 -22.31 4.72 7.94
CA GLY A 14 -23.50 5.36 8.50
C GLY A 14 -24.60 4.36 8.86
N SER A 15 -25.79 4.88 9.19
CA SER A 15 -26.98 4.10 9.54
C SER A 15 -28.26 4.87 9.20
N GLY A 16 -29.32 4.15 8.85
CA GLY A 16 -30.63 4.74 8.53
C GLY A 16 -30.60 5.58 7.24
N GLU A 17 -31.16 6.79 7.28
CA GLU A 17 -31.28 7.66 6.09
C GLU A 17 -29.95 8.23 5.55
N GLN A 18 -28.85 8.08 6.29
CA GLN A 18 -27.50 8.53 5.89
C GLN A 18 -26.57 7.36 5.55
N GLU A 19 -27.11 6.25 5.12
CA GLU A 19 -26.33 5.08 4.70
C GLU A 19 -25.64 5.33 3.36
N ILE A 20 -24.30 5.16 3.32
CA ILE A 20 -23.50 5.22 2.10
C ILE A 20 -22.91 3.84 1.83
N ARG A 21 -23.30 3.23 0.73
CA ARG A 21 -22.76 1.96 0.27
C ARG A 21 -21.50 2.21 -0.58
N ALA A 22 -20.34 2.13 0.05
CA ALA A 22 -19.05 2.39 -0.59
C ALA A 22 -18.56 1.20 -1.43
N LEU A 23 -18.88 -0.04 -1.01
CA LEU A 23 -18.69 -1.27 -1.81
C LEU A 23 -20.00 -2.06 -1.83
N ASP A 24 -20.35 -2.57 -3.00
CA ASP A 24 -21.58 -3.34 -3.20
C ASP A 24 -21.28 -4.65 -3.92
N ASN A 25 -21.29 -5.75 -3.17
CA ASN A 25 -21.16 -7.12 -3.66
C ASN A 25 -19.93 -7.36 -4.55
N ILE A 26 -18.78 -6.80 -4.16
CA ILE A 26 -17.52 -6.88 -4.92
C ILE A 26 -16.97 -8.30 -4.87
N THR A 27 -16.69 -8.86 -6.05
CA THR A 27 -16.10 -10.19 -6.21
C THR A 27 -15.04 -10.16 -7.30
N PHE A 28 -13.79 -10.50 -6.98
CA PHE A 28 -12.68 -10.65 -7.92
C PHE A 28 -11.53 -11.42 -7.29
N ASP A 29 -10.57 -11.84 -8.13
CA ASP A 29 -9.37 -12.55 -7.77
C ASP A 29 -8.14 -11.86 -8.37
N VAL A 30 -6.98 -11.97 -7.67
CA VAL A 30 -5.67 -11.55 -8.16
C VAL A 30 -4.68 -12.68 -7.89
N GLU A 31 -3.84 -13.03 -8.87
CA GLU A 31 -2.82 -14.06 -8.73
C GLU A 31 -1.54 -13.50 -8.08
N LYS A 32 -0.69 -14.39 -7.58
CA LYS A 32 0.59 -13.99 -6.99
C LYS A 32 1.52 -13.41 -8.06
N GLY A 33 2.16 -12.28 -7.77
CA GLY A 33 3.08 -11.61 -8.70
C GLY A 33 2.36 -10.80 -9.79
N GLU A 34 1.06 -10.56 -9.66
CA GLU A 34 0.28 -9.77 -10.59
C GLU A 34 0.22 -8.30 -10.17
N LEU A 35 0.46 -7.38 -11.12
CA LEU A 35 0.15 -5.97 -10.96
C LEU A 35 -1.31 -5.71 -11.33
N CYS A 36 -2.18 -5.58 -10.34
CA CYS A 36 -3.58 -5.28 -10.52
C CYS A 36 -3.83 -3.77 -10.46
N VAL A 37 -4.53 -3.20 -11.43
CA VAL A 37 -4.88 -1.78 -11.49
C VAL A 37 -6.39 -1.62 -11.35
N ILE A 38 -6.82 -0.89 -10.29
CA ILE A 38 -8.23 -0.59 -10.04
C ILE A 38 -8.53 0.80 -10.59
N VAL A 39 -9.42 0.87 -11.57
CA VAL A 39 -9.84 2.12 -12.21
C VAL A 39 -11.30 2.45 -11.92
N GLY A 40 -11.62 3.73 -11.85
CA GLY A 40 -12.98 4.20 -11.63
C GLY A 40 -13.02 5.69 -11.28
N PRO A 41 -14.20 6.35 -11.35
CA PRO A 41 -14.35 7.75 -10.98
C PRO A 41 -14.02 8.00 -9.49
N SER A 42 -13.89 9.28 -9.11
CA SER A 42 -13.77 9.65 -7.70
C SER A 42 -15.04 9.20 -6.96
N GLY A 43 -14.86 8.69 -5.74
CA GLY A 43 -15.97 8.17 -4.94
C GLY A 43 -16.43 6.74 -5.29
N ALA A 44 -15.81 6.06 -6.27
CA ALA A 44 -16.17 4.69 -6.66
C ALA A 44 -15.74 3.60 -5.66
N GLY A 45 -15.25 3.95 -4.46
CA GLY A 45 -14.87 2.99 -3.43
C GLY A 45 -13.45 2.42 -3.55
N LYS A 46 -12.60 2.92 -4.48
CA LYS A 46 -11.22 2.40 -4.69
C LYS A 46 -10.40 2.42 -3.40
N THR A 47 -10.31 3.57 -2.73
CA THR A 47 -9.59 3.73 -1.45
C THR A 47 -10.22 2.87 -0.34
N THR A 48 -11.56 2.73 -0.31
CA THR A 48 -12.25 1.84 0.63
C THR A 48 -11.84 0.37 0.45
N LEU A 49 -11.76 -0.08 -0.81
CA LEU A 49 -11.31 -1.44 -1.13
C LEU A 49 -9.86 -1.66 -0.69
N LEU A 50 -8.95 -0.72 -0.99
CA LEU A 50 -7.56 -0.77 -0.55
C LEU A 50 -7.44 -0.76 0.99
N ASN A 51 -8.25 0.04 1.67
CA ASN A 51 -8.26 0.10 3.14
C ASN A 51 -8.72 -1.21 3.77
N ILE A 52 -9.74 -1.86 3.20
CA ILE A 52 -10.21 -3.17 3.69
C ILE A 52 -9.13 -4.23 3.45
N LEU A 53 -8.57 -4.31 2.23
CA LEU A 53 -7.49 -5.25 1.93
C LEU A 53 -6.25 -4.99 2.79
N GLY A 54 -5.95 -3.73 3.07
CA GLY A 54 -4.83 -3.33 3.92
C GLY A 54 -5.09 -3.43 5.42
N GLY A 55 -6.30 -3.82 5.84
CA GLY A 55 -6.65 -3.95 7.26
C GLY A 55 -6.74 -2.62 8.01
N MET A 56 -6.93 -1.51 7.30
CA MET A 56 -7.21 -0.18 7.89
C MET A 56 -8.70 0.01 8.16
N ASP A 57 -9.55 -0.74 7.47
CA ASP A 57 -10.99 -0.77 7.64
C ASP A 57 -11.47 -2.23 7.56
N THR A 58 -12.72 -2.48 7.95
CA THR A 58 -13.34 -3.81 7.94
C THR A 58 -14.52 -3.84 6.98
N ALA A 59 -14.74 -4.96 6.30
CA ALA A 59 -15.94 -5.17 5.49
C ALA A 59 -17.19 -5.24 6.38
N THR A 60 -18.32 -4.73 5.89
CA THR A 60 -19.64 -4.92 6.55
C THR A 60 -20.12 -6.35 6.36
N SER A 61 -19.86 -6.95 5.18
CA SER A 61 -20.15 -8.36 4.88
C SER A 61 -19.26 -8.87 3.76
N GLY A 62 -19.28 -10.18 3.54
CA GLY A 62 -18.44 -10.85 2.55
C GLY A 62 -17.10 -11.32 3.12
N THR A 63 -16.26 -11.87 2.26
CA THR A 63 -14.97 -12.46 2.65
C THR A 63 -13.83 -11.86 1.85
N VAL A 64 -12.73 -11.53 2.55
CA VAL A 64 -11.47 -11.09 1.95
C VAL A 64 -10.36 -12.04 2.39
N MET A 65 -9.64 -12.59 1.40
CA MET A 65 -8.50 -13.52 1.62
C MET A 65 -7.22 -12.92 1.06
N LEU A 66 -6.10 -13.12 1.75
CA LEU A 66 -4.76 -12.88 1.26
C LEU A 66 -3.87 -14.08 1.56
N ALA A 67 -3.25 -14.67 0.54
CA ALA A 67 -2.36 -15.83 0.66
C ALA A 67 -2.96 -16.97 1.51
N GLY A 68 -4.25 -17.25 1.35
CA GLY A 68 -4.98 -18.28 2.09
C GLY A 68 -5.41 -17.91 3.51
N ARG A 69 -5.10 -16.67 3.98
CA ARG A 69 -5.55 -16.15 5.28
C ARG A 69 -6.78 -15.26 5.10
N GLU A 70 -7.83 -15.51 5.88
CA GLU A 70 -9.03 -14.67 5.87
C GLU A 70 -8.81 -13.39 6.68
N ILE A 71 -8.77 -12.25 5.98
CA ILE A 71 -8.52 -10.92 6.58
C ILE A 71 -9.80 -10.36 7.22
N SER A 72 -10.95 -10.63 6.61
CA SER A 72 -12.26 -10.12 7.06
C SER A 72 -12.67 -10.58 8.47
N LYS A 73 -12.02 -11.62 9.02
CA LYS A 73 -12.29 -12.15 10.38
C LYS A 73 -11.28 -11.73 11.44
N LEU A 74 -10.23 -10.98 11.05
CA LEU A 74 -9.19 -10.57 11.99
C LEU A 74 -9.71 -9.52 12.97
N GLY A 75 -9.38 -9.69 14.25
CA GLY A 75 -9.59 -8.67 15.27
C GLY A 75 -8.55 -7.55 15.21
N ASP A 76 -8.77 -6.46 15.95
CA ASP A 76 -7.94 -5.23 15.91
C ASP A 76 -6.45 -5.51 16.14
N ARG A 77 -6.11 -6.40 17.07
CA ARG A 77 -4.72 -6.78 17.36
C ARG A 77 -4.09 -7.52 16.18
N GLU A 78 -4.82 -8.45 15.58
CA GLU A 78 -4.35 -9.22 14.42
C GLU A 78 -4.24 -8.34 13.18
N LEU A 79 -5.17 -7.38 12.98
CA LEU A 79 -5.08 -6.38 11.91
C LEU A 79 -3.86 -5.47 12.09
N THR A 80 -3.48 -5.15 13.34
CA THR A 80 -2.27 -4.39 13.62
C THR A 80 -1.01 -5.17 13.24
N ASP A 81 -0.94 -6.46 13.58
CA ASP A 81 0.16 -7.33 13.17
C ASP A 81 0.18 -7.54 11.65
N TYR A 82 -0.97 -7.72 11.03
CA TYR A 82 -1.13 -7.83 9.58
C TYR A 82 -0.60 -6.60 8.84
N ARG A 83 -0.99 -5.38 9.25
CA ARG A 83 -0.46 -4.13 8.69
C ARG A 83 1.04 -3.99 8.89
N ARG A 84 1.55 -4.45 10.02
CA ARG A 84 2.97 -4.37 10.35
C ARG A 84 3.81 -5.25 9.44
N THR A 85 3.39 -6.51 9.19
CA THR A 85 4.23 -7.51 8.54
C THR A 85 3.85 -7.81 7.09
N ASP A 86 2.55 -7.86 6.78
CA ASP A 86 2.07 -8.40 5.51
C ASP A 86 1.77 -7.33 4.45
N VAL A 87 1.60 -6.06 4.86
CA VAL A 87 1.16 -4.98 3.96
C VAL A 87 2.17 -3.85 3.88
N GLY A 88 2.59 -3.49 2.67
CA GLY A 88 3.27 -2.25 2.35
C GLY A 88 2.27 -1.23 1.77
N PHE A 89 2.23 -0.01 2.31
CA PHE A 89 1.39 1.06 1.78
C PHE A 89 2.22 2.15 1.11
N VAL A 90 1.77 2.57 -0.07
CA VAL A 90 2.28 3.72 -0.82
C VAL A 90 1.12 4.68 -1.04
N PHE A 91 1.25 5.91 -0.52
CA PHE A 91 0.21 6.94 -0.56
C PHE A 91 0.54 8.04 -1.57
N GLN A 92 -0.47 8.76 -2.02
CA GLN A 92 -0.36 9.91 -2.92
C GLN A 92 0.56 11.01 -2.36
N PHE A 93 0.49 11.29 -1.06
CA PHE A 93 1.24 12.36 -0.37
C PHE A 93 2.48 11.85 0.37
N TYR A 94 3.12 10.79 -0.11
CA TYR A 94 4.38 10.20 0.38
C TYR A 94 4.40 9.84 1.88
N ASN A 95 3.82 10.64 2.75
CA ASN A 95 3.76 10.48 4.22
C ASN A 95 5.14 10.21 4.85
N LEU A 96 6.17 10.94 4.39
CA LEU A 96 7.51 10.88 4.95
C LEU A 96 7.60 11.73 6.22
N VAL A 97 8.38 11.25 7.19
CA VAL A 97 8.73 11.99 8.39
C VAL A 97 9.75 13.06 8.01
N GLN A 98 9.39 14.34 8.11
CA GLN A 98 10.13 15.45 7.53
C GLN A 98 11.50 15.72 8.17
N ASN A 99 11.67 15.36 9.42
CA ASN A 99 12.91 15.52 10.19
C ASN A 99 13.81 14.26 10.19
N LEU A 100 13.49 13.28 9.38
CA LEU A 100 14.29 12.09 9.12
C LEU A 100 14.79 12.11 7.67
N THR A 101 16.02 11.62 7.45
CA THR A 101 16.58 11.41 6.12
C THR A 101 15.81 10.33 5.34
N ALA A 102 16.11 10.18 4.05
CA ALA A 102 15.54 9.11 3.24
C ALA A 102 15.84 7.73 3.85
N LEU A 103 17.08 7.52 4.31
CA LEU A 103 17.49 6.26 4.95
C LEU A 103 16.71 6.01 6.23
N GLU A 104 16.69 6.97 7.15
CA GLU A 104 15.98 6.85 8.43
C GLU A 104 14.46 6.65 8.26
N ASN A 105 13.85 7.24 7.22
CA ASN A 105 12.45 6.99 6.88
C ASN A 105 12.18 5.52 6.49
N VAL A 106 13.14 4.87 5.84
CA VAL A 106 13.03 3.46 5.46
C VAL A 106 13.37 2.56 6.64
N GLU A 107 14.43 2.85 7.40
CA GLU A 107 14.84 2.12 8.61
C GLU A 107 13.70 2.05 9.64
N LEU A 108 13.01 3.17 9.88
CA LEU A 108 11.87 3.22 10.81
C LEU A 108 10.79 2.16 10.49
N ALA A 109 10.59 1.86 9.20
CA ALA A 109 9.63 0.84 8.79
C ALA A 109 10.19 -0.58 8.86
N SER A 110 11.49 -0.76 8.61
CA SER A 110 12.14 -2.07 8.70
C SER A 110 12.34 -2.55 10.13
N GLU A 111 12.64 -1.65 11.07
CA GLU A 111 12.86 -1.97 12.49
C GLU A 111 11.66 -2.64 13.18
N ILE A 112 10.44 -2.36 12.73
CA ILE A 112 9.23 -2.97 13.29
C ILE A 112 8.92 -4.37 12.73
N CYS A 113 9.70 -4.85 11.74
CA CYS A 113 9.50 -6.12 11.06
C CYS A 113 10.68 -7.07 11.33
N LYS A 114 10.39 -8.35 11.59
CA LYS A 114 11.44 -9.36 11.88
C LYS A 114 12.23 -9.77 10.63
N ASP A 115 11.55 -9.87 9.49
CA ASP A 115 12.11 -10.36 8.22
C ASP A 115 12.28 -9.21 7.21
N SER A 116 12.62 -8.00 7.71
CA SER A 116 12.81 -6.81 6.90
C SER A 116 14.04 -6.92 5.98
N LEU A 117 13.96 -6.21 4.86
CA LEU A 117 15.11 -6.01 3.96
C LEU A 117 16.00 -4.87 4.50
N ASP A 118 17.27 -4.89 4.10
CA ASP A 118 18.19 -3.79 4.40
C ASP A 118 17.69 -2.48 3.75
N ALA A 119 17.64 -1.42 4.56
CA ALA A 119 17.10 -0.13 4.14
C ALA A 119 17.95 0.54 3.07
N ALA A 120 19.28 0.48 3.20
CA ALA A 120 20.21 1.08 2.23
C ALA A 120 20.15 0.31 0.90
N GLU A 121 20.14 -1.02 0.94
CA GLU A 121 20.01 -1.84 -0.26
C GLU A 121 18.65 -1.59 -0.95
N THR A 122 17.58 -1.43 -0.18
CA THR A 122 16.24 -1.13 -0.72
C THR A 122 16.21 0.26 -1.40
N LEU A 123 16.88 1.27 -0.82
CA LEU A 123 17.05 2.58 -1.47
C LEU A 123 17.87 2.50 -2.75
N CYS A 124 18.91 1.67 -2.81
CA CYS A 124 19.65 1.43 -4.06
C CYS A 124 18.73 0.83 -5.14
N ARG A 125 17.88 -0.14 -4.80
CA ARG A 125 16.94 -0.77 -5.75
C ARG A 125 15.97 0.24 -6.38
N VAL A 126 15.60 1.29 -5.64
CA VAL A 126 14.74 2.36 -6.18
C VAL A 126 15.52 3.52 -6.80
N GLY A 127 16.86 3.40 -6.95
CA GLY A 127 17.73 4.40 -7.59
C GLY A 127 17.99 5.64 -6.75
N LEU A 128 18.10 5.50 -5.43
CA LEU A 128 18.31 6.59 -4.47
C LEU A 128 19.61 6.45 -3.68
N GLU A 129 20.60 5.70 -4.18
CA GLU A 129 21.89 5.48 -3.51
C GLU A 129 22.62 6.78 -3.14
N LYS A 130 22.49 7.84 -3.96
CA LYS A 130 23.10 9.16 -3.73
C LYS A 130 22.23 10.12 -2.91
N ARG A 131 21.05 9.69 -2.49
CA ARG A 131 20.04 10.50 -1.80
C ARG A 131 19.71 10.03 -0.39
N MET A 132 20.38 8.99 0.10
CA MET A 132 20.09 8.36 1.40
C MET A 132 20.11 9.34 2.57
N GLN A 133 21.05 10.29 2.56
CA GLN A 133 21.24 11.28 3.63
C GLN A 133 20.44 12.57 3.42
N ASN A 134 19.65 12.67 2.35
CA ASN A 134 18.82 13.84 2.09
C ASN A 134 17.51 13.78 2.91
N PHE A 135 17.11 14.92 3.45
CA PHE A 135 15.80 15.10 4.06
C PHE A 135 14.70 15.23 2.98
N PRO A 136 13.42 14.92 3.28
CA PRO A 136 12.33 15.03 2.31
C PRO A 136 12.27 16.39 1.60
N ALA A 137 12.50 17.50 2.30
CA ALA A 137 12.52 18.85 1.72
C ALA A 137 13.63 19.06 0.66
N GLN A 138 14.64 18.21 0.60
CA GLN A 138 15.75 18.25 -0.35
C GLN A 138 15.54 17.29 -1.54
N LEU A 139 14.43 16.58 -1.56
CA LEU A 139 14.08 15.59 -2.58
C LEU A 139 12.97 16.13 -3.49
N SER A 140 13.06 15.82 -4.78
CA SER A 140 11.95 16.03 -5.72
C SER A 140 10.76 15.15 -5.36
N GLY A 141 9.56 15.49 -5.84
CA GLY A 141 8.35 14.68 -5.60
C GLY A 141 8.53 13.22 -6.02
N GLY A 142 9.16 12.98 -7.17
CA GLY A 142 9.46 11.62 -7.63
C GLY A 142 10.49 10.88 -6.76
N GLU A 143 11.47 11.58 -6.18
CA GLU A 143 12.41 11.00 -5.22
C GLU A 143 11.70 10.67 -3.90
N GLN A 144 10.85 11.58 -3.40
CA GLN A 144 10.03 11.32 -2.20
C GLN A 144 9.11 10.11 -2.39
N GLN A 145 8.49 9.97 -3.59
CA GLN A 145 7.67 8.81 -3.90
C GLN A 145 8.50 7.52 -3.91
N ARG A 146 9.71 7.53 -4.48
CA ARG A 146 10.62 6.38 -4.42
C ARG A 146 11.05 6.03 -3.00
N VAL A 147 11.26 7.02 -2.11
CA VAL A 147 11.49 6.75 -0.67
C VAL A 147 10.26 6.08 -0.04
N SER A 148 9.04 6.55 -0.35
CA SER A 148 7.80 5.94 0.13
C SER A 148 7.66 4.48 -0.33
N ILE A 149 8.02 4.19 -1.59
CA ILE A 149 8.04 2.82 -2.13
C ILE A 149 9.12 1.98 -1.43
N ALA A 150 10.34 2.50 -1.27
CA ALA A 150 11.41 1.81 -0.54
C ALA A 150 10.98 1.46 0.89
N ARG A 151 10.34 2.40 1.59
CA ARG A 151 9.79 2.20 2.94
C ARG A 151 8.75 1.06 2.97
N ALA A 152 7.89 0.98 1.95
CA ALA A 152 6.92 -0.10 1.85
C ALA A 152 7.60 -1.45 1.58
N LEU A 153 8.60 -1.48 0.68
CA LEU A 153 9.37 -2.67 0.29
C LEU A 153 10.26 -3.20 1.42
N ALA A 154 10.91 -2.32 2.18
CA ALA A 154 11.83 -2.70 3.26
C ALA A 154 11.18 -3.57 4.32
N LYS A 155 9.87 -3.49 4.50
CA LYS A 155 9.10 -4.38 5.36
C LYS A 155 9.05 -5.84 4.86
N ASN A 156 9.46 -6.10 3.61
CA ASN A 156 9.32 -7.38 2.91
C ASN A 156 7.85 -7.90 2.92
N PRO A 157 6.89 -7.08 2.49
CA PRO A 157 5.48 -7.39 2.65
C PRO A 157 5.00 -8.46 1.64
N LYS A 158 3.87 -9.10 1.95
CA LYS A 158 3.18 -10.01 1.03
C LYS A 158 2.44 -9.29 -0.08
N ILE A 159 2.04 -8.04 0.16
CA ILE A 159 1.32 -7.19 -0.80
C ILE A 159 1.74 -5.73 -0.64
N ILE A 160 1.84 -5.01 -1.77
CA ILE A 160 1.99 -3.56 -1.80
C ILE A 160 0.69 -2.96 -2.32
N LEU A 161 0.12 -2.06 -1.53
CA LEU A 161 -1.09 -1.32 -1.86
C LEU A 161 -0.71 0.12 -2.18
N CYS A 162 -1.10 0.58 -3.37
CA CYS A 162 -0.80 1.91 -3.85
C CYS A 162 -2.11 2.68 -4.07
N ASP A 163 -2.31 3.76 -3.32
CA ASP A 163 -3.43 4.68 -3.53
C ASP A 163 -2.92 5.91 -4.28
N GLU A 164 -3.24 5.99 -5.57
CA GLU A 164 -2.81 7.04 -6.51
C GLU A 164 -1.30 7.35 -6.49
N PRO A 165 -0.39 6.36 -6.65
CA PRO A 165 1.05 6.53 -6.44
C PRO A 165 1.71 7.52 -7.41
N THR A 166 1.00 7.97 -8.44
CA THR A 166 1.48 8.93 -9.45
C THR A 166 0.68 10.23 -9.47
N GLY A 167 -0.34 10.38 -8.63
CA GLY A 167 -1.30 11.49 -8.67
C GLY A 167 -0.69 12.88 -8.45
N ALA A 168 0.47 12.97 -7.76
CA ALA A 168 1.20 14.21 -7.50
C ALA A 168 2.44 14.39 -8.41
N LEU A 169 2.63 13.53 -9.43
CA LEU A 169 3.83 13.50 -10.27
C LEU A 169 3.54 13.95 -11.71
N ASP A 170 4.56 14.52 -12.38
CA ASP A 170 4.52 14.71 -13.82
C ASP A 170 4.50 13.36 -14.58
N TYR A 171 4.11 13.40 -15.84
CA TYR A 171 3.93 12.19 -16.66
C TYR A 171 5.17 11.28 -16.73
N ASN A 172 6.37 11.85 -16.92
CA ASN A 172 7.59 11.05 -17.09
C ASN A 172 8.02 10.41 -15.77
N THR A 173 7.95 11.17 -14.68
CA THR A 173 8.22 10.68 -13.32
C THR A 173 7.19 9.61 -12.93
N GLY A 174 5.90 9.83 -13.19
CA GLY A 174 4.85 8.86 -12.94
C GLY A 174 5.08 7.54 -13.69
N LYS A 175 5.46 7.60 -14.97
CA LYS A 175 5.81 6.42 -15.76
C LYS A 175 6.98 5.63 -15.17
N SER A 176 8.02 6.32 -14.68
CA SER A 176 9.18 5.66 -14.05
C SER A 176 8.81 4.98 -12.72
N VAL A 177 7.91 5.58 -11.94
CA VAL A 177 7.38 5.00 -10.70
C VAL A 177 6.53 3.76 -10.98
N LEU A 178 5.64 3.81 -11.98
CA LEU A 178 4.84 2.64 -12.36
C LEU A 178 5.72 1.47 -12.84
N LYS A 179 6.75 1.77 -13.63
CA LYS A 179 7.72 0.75 -14.06
C LYS A 179 8.43 0.13 -12.86
N LEU A 180 8.87 0.93 -11.89
CA LEU A 180 9.51 0.44 -10.66
C LEU A 180 8.55 -0.51 -9.89
N LEU A 181 7.28 -0.15 -9.75
CA LEU A 181 6.28 -1.01 -9.10
C LEU A 181 6.09 -2.31 -9.86
N GLN A 182 6.02 -2.27 -11.20
CA GLN A 182 5.91 -3.46 -12.05
C GLN A 182 7.13 -4.37 -11.94
N ASP A 183 8.34 -3.80 -11.91
CA ASP A 183 9.59 -4.57 -11.79
C ASP A 183 9.76 -5.20 -10.37
N THR A 184 8.89 -4.81 -9.42
CA THR A 184 8.90 -5.30 -8.02
C THR A 184 7.93 -6.46 -7.81
N CYS A 185 6.91 -6.63 -8.67
CA CYS A 185 5.97 -7.75 -8.63
C CYS A 185 6.63 -9.04 -9.14
#